data_111be71297c27f68f91c724f16b6d20c
#
_entry.id   111be71297c27f68f91c724f16b6d20c
#
_cell.length_a   1.000
_cell.length_b   1.000
_cell.length_c   1.000
_cell.angle_alpha   90.00
_cell.angle_beta   90.00
_cell.angle_gamma   90.00
#
_symmetry.space_group_name_H-M   'P 1'
#
loop_
_entity.id
_entity.type
_entity.pdbx_description
1 polymer ?
#
loop_
_entity_poly.entity_id
_entity_poly.type
_entity_poly.pdbx_seq_one_letter_code
_entity_poly.pdbx_strand_id
1 'polypeptide(L)'
;MAEYRLDTIDELPHSPTTETNFNESVYVNGWDAEKQYGGWMRIGNRVNEGHAEMQLCFYLPNGIIACQFLKPPIFSNEKFKANGLEYEVIKPFKHVCMNYNGPMFIVDDPDKLREPKRFFRDSESVKADITFELYGNSPVYGGEPIDEKLETMYGRDFSLGHFFQHTITRGEVRIGKVHLNLNGYGWRDHSWGPRYWTNIFCYRLLIANFGAHRGFTLLKLMQENGEIRTSGVLLVDNQYEAIKDLEITTNWNKEFDPLQIIVEVRTEFREAQLKGRVLTLAPLRNRRKVGESYLISRIAEGLTEWTWEGEKGIGISEYIERLKNGKPVGYPN
;
A
#
# COMPACT_ATOMS: atom_id res chain seq x y z
N MET A 1 -21.23 -9.95 -7.98
CA MET A 1 -20.20 -8.93 -7.70
C MET A 1 -20.90 -7.75 -7.06
N ALA A 2 -20.33 -7.15 -6.03
CA ALA A 2 -20.88 -5.86 -5.55
C ALA A 2 -20.76 -4.86 -6.71
N GLU A 3 -21.83 -4.18 -7.04
CA GLU A 3 -21.81 -3.10 -8.01
C GLU A 3 -21.36 -1.84 -7.25
N TYR A 4 -20.30 -1.21 -7.75
CA TYR A 4 -19.76 0.01 -7.20
C TYR A 4 -20.19 1.21 -8.05
N ARG A 5 -20.48 2.32 -7.38
CA ARG A 5 -20.60 3.63 -8.00
C ARG A 5 -19.25 4.32 -7.92
N LEU A 6 -18.78 4.84 -9.04
CA LEU A 6 -17.55 5.60 -9.13
C LEU A 6 -17.66 6.60 -10.30
N ASP A 7 -17.50 7.88 -9.98
CA ASP A 7 -17.53 8.97 -10.92
C ASP A 7 -16.18 9.71 -10.97
N THR A 8 -15.95 10.51 -12.01
CA THR A 8 -14.68 11.26 -12.15
C THR A 8 -14.45 12.26 -11.02
N ILE A 9 -15.48 12.70 -10.32
CA ILE A 9 -15.38 13.58 -9.15
C ILE A 9 -14.74 12.86 -7.96
N ASP A 10 -14.90 11.54 -7.86
CA ASP A 10 -14.34 10.73 -6.77
C ASP A 10 -12.79 10.61 -6.84
N GLU A 11 -12.16 11.15 -7.91
CA GLU A 11 -10.71 11.37 -7.95
C GLU A 11 -10.26 12.55 -7.07
N LEU A 12 -11.17 13.46 -6.76
CA LEU A 12 -10.87 14.65 -5.97
C LEU A 12 -11.22 14.42 -4.50
N PRO A 13 -10.66 15.21 -3.56
CA PRO A 13 -10.98 15.07 -2.16
C PRO A 13 -12.47 15.26 -1.85
N HIS A 14 -13.02 14.37 -1.02
CA HIS A 14 -14.39 14.40 -0.57
C HIS A 14 -14.60 15.35 0.61
N SER A 15 -15.84 15.79 0.82
CA SER A 15 -16.20 16.49 2.06
C SER A 15 -16.07 15.54 3.24
N PRO A 16 -15.34 15.91 4.31
CA PRO A 16 -15.19 15.07 5.49
C PRO A 16 -16.55 14.78 6.14
N THR A 17 -16.73 13.55 6.58
CA THR A 17 -17.85 13.19 7.46
C THR A 17 -17.62 13.71 8.88
N THR A 18 -18.60 13.52 9.78
CA THR A 18 -18.49 14.01 11.17
C THR A 18 -17.67 13.13 12.09
N GLU A 19 -17.28 11.92 11.66
CA GLU A 19 -16.47 11.00 12.45
C GLU A 19 -15.07 11.57 12.69
N THR A 20 -14.65 11.57 13.96
CA THR A 20 -13.31 12.05 14.35
C THR A 20 -12.20 11.38 13.55
N ASN A 21 -12.35 10.10 13.26
CA ASN A 21 -11.38 9.28 12.55
C ASN A 21 -11.61 9.24 11.02
N PHE A 22 -12.33 10.21 10.46
CA PHE A 22 -12.36 10.39 9.02
C PHE A 22 -10.96 10.38 8.46
N ASN A 23 -10.76 9.61 7.42
CA ASN A 23 -9.50 9.52 6.69
C ASN A 23 -9.79 9.52 5.20
N GLU A 24 -9.07 10.33 4.48
CA GLU A 24 -9.05 10.23 3.03
C GLU A 24 -7.61 10.11 2.56
N SER A 25 -7.30 9.06 1.84
CA SER A 25 -5.92 8.76 1.48
C SER A 25 -5.77 8.35 0.03
N VAL A 26 -4.65 8.79 -0.54
CA VAL A 26 -4.13 8.34 -1.81
C VAL A 26 -2.79 7.64 -1.58
N TYR A 27 -2.59 6.54 -2.29
CA TYR A 27 -1.37 5.77 -2.30
C TYR A 27 -0.94 5.53 -3.75
N VAL A 28 0.34 5.61 -4.00
CA VAL A 28 0.93 5.30 -5.29
C VAL A 28 2.19 4.47 -5.11
N ASN A 29 2.43 3.56 -6.01
CA ASN A 29 3.73 2.88 -6.11
C ASN A 29 4.22 2.82 -7.56
N GLY A 30 5.50 2.55 -7.71
CA GLY A 30 6.12 2.35 -9.02
C GLY A 30 7.38 1.51 -8.88
N TRP A 31 7.57 0.59 -9.82
CA TRP A 31 8.62 -0.41 -9.79
C TRP A 31 9.27 -0.57 -11.17
N ASP A 32 10.60 -0.56 -11.19
CA ASP A 32 11.39 -0.97 -12.34
C ASP A 32 11.76 -2.45 -12.15
N ALA A 33 11.10 -3.33 -12.91
CA ALA A 33 11.26 -4.77 -12.76
C ALA A 33 12.64 -5.26 -13.20
N GLU A 34 13.25 -4.60 -14.18
CA GLU A 34 14.56 -4.97 -14.71
C GLU A 34 15.67 -4.63 -13.71
N LYS A 35 15.57 -3.45 -13.10
CA LYS A 35 16.57 -2.94 -12.17
C LYS A 35 16.29 -3.27 -10.70
N GLN A 36 15.10 -3.81 -10.40
CA GLN A 36 14.65 -4.22 -9.08
C GLN A 36 14.74 -3.10 -8.03
N TYR A 37 14.27 -1.92 -8.38
CA TYR A 37 14.09 -0.81 -7.45
C TYR A 37 12.73 -0.13 -7.66
N GLY A 38 12.36 0.72 -6.75
CA GLY A 38 11.15 1.52 -6.79
C GLY A 38 10.71 1.94 -5.41
N GLY A 39 9.47 2.31 -5.27
CA GLY A 39 8.96 2.73 -3.98
C GLY A 39 7.49 3.09 -4.02
N TRP A 40 7.04 3.54 -2.88
CA TRP A 40 5.68 3.99 -2.72
C TRP A 40 5.61 5.27 -1.88
N MET A 41 4.55 6.02 -2.10
CA MET A 41 4.21 7.23 -1.37
C MET A 41 2.72 7.22 -1.02
N ARG A 42 2.40 7.66 0.19
CA ARG A 42 1.03 7.78 0.68
C ARG A 42 0.84 9.09 1.44
N ILE A 43 -0.29 9.73 1.19
CA ILE A 43 -0.80 10.79 2.06
C ILE A 43 -2.24 10.45 2.45
N GLY A 44 -2.53 10.49 3.74
CA GLY A 44 -3.87 10.28 4.29
C GLY A 44 -4.27 11.48 5.13
N ASN A 45 -5.24 12.24 4.65
CA ASN A 45 -5.78 13.39 5.35
C ASN A 45 -6.72 12.94 6.48
N ARG A 46 -6.36 13.24 7.71
CA ARG A 46 -7.18 13.04 8.91
C ARG A 46 -7.56 14.42 9.46
N VAL A 47 -8.32 15.15 8.65
CA VAL A 47 -8.59 16.56 8.91
C VAL A 47 -9.33 16.79 10.23
N ASN A 48 -10.24 15.89 10.63
CA ASN A 48 -10.96 15.96 11.90
C ASN A 48 -10.06 15.68 13.12
N GLU A 49 -8.89 15.05 12.89
CA GLU A 49 -7.82 14.89 13.89
C GLU A 49 -6.72 15.97 13.75
N GLY A 50 -6.83 16.87 12.77
CA GLY A 50 -5.90 18.00 12.56
C GLY A 50 -4.54 17.62 11.98
N HIS A 51 -4.37 16.46 11.37
CA HIS A 51 -3.10 16.04 10.76
C HIS A 51 -3.27 15.20 9.49
N ALA A 52 -2.22 15.16 8.68
CA ALA A 52 -2.08 14.15 7.64
C ALA A 52 -1.14 13.02 8.10
N GLU A 53 -1.37 11.81 7.61
CA GLU A 53 -0.40 10.71 7.69
C GLU A 53 0.39 10.70 6.38
N MET A 54 1.66 11.06 6.44
CA MET A 54 2.58 11.11 5.31
C MET A 54 3.60 9.99 5.41
N GLN A 55 3.67 9.14 4.40
CA GLN A 55 4.48 7.93 4.43
C GLN A 55 5.15 7.71 3.06
N LEU A 56 6.45 7.47 3.07
CA LEU A 56 7.24 7.17 1.88
C LEU A 56 8.23 6.06 2.20
N CYS A 57 8.37 5.11 1.29
CA CYS A 57 9.38 4.07 1.38
C CYS A 57 9.89 3.71 -0.01
N PHE A 58 11.19 3.78 -0.20
CA PHE A 58 11.88 3.47 -1.44
C PHE A 58 12.87 2.34 -1.21
N TYR A 59 12.83 1.35 -2.07
CA TYR A 59 13.76 0.22 -2.11
C TYR A 59 14.79 0.53 -3.18
N LEU A 60 16.00 0.81 -2.73
CA LEU A 60 17.12 1.21 -3.55
C LEU A 60 17.99 0.00 -3.91
N PRO A 61 18.91 0.12 -4.86
CA PRO A 61 19.85 -0.96 -5.14
C PRO A 61 20.62 -1.43 -3.89
N ASN A 62 21.05 -2.68 -3.89
CA ASN A 62 21.81 -3.32 -2.80
C ASN A 62 21.06 -3.49 -1.47
N GLY A 63 19.73 -3.55 -1.51
CA GLY A 63 18.91 -3.78 -0.31
C GLY A 63 18.79 -2.56 0.63
N ILE A 64 19.25 -1.41 0.19
CA ILE A 64 19.11 -0.14 0.93
C ILE A 64 17.65 0.34 0.86
N ILE A 65 17.14 0.86 1.97
CA ILE A 65 15.83 1.49 2.04
C ILE A 65 16.02 2.98 2.30
N ALA A 66 15.17 3.81 1.70
CA ALA A 66 14.99 5.20 2.08
C ALA A 66 13.54 5.43 2.49
N CYS A 67 13.32 6.04 3.65
CA CYS A 67 11.96 6.22 4.14
C CYS A 67 11.74 7.53 4.89
N GLN A 68 10.47 7.94 4.97
CA GLN A 68 10.00 9.03 5.80
C GLN A 68 8.56 8.77 6.27
N PHE A 69 8.31 8.97 7.55
CA PHE A 69 6.99 8.81 8.18
C PHE A 69 6.72 10.01 9.07
N LEU A 70 5.74 10.84 8.71
CA LEU A 70 5.40 12.07 9.43
C LEU A 70 3.89 12.20 9.64
N LYS A 71 3.53 13.02 10.63
CA LYS A 71 2.16 13.45 10.88
C LYS A 71 2.10 14.99 10.89
N PRO A 72 2.27 15.65 9.74
CA PRO A 72 2.20 17.11 9.65
C PRO A 72 0.77 17.61 9.93
N PRO A 73 0.61 18.82 10.52
CA PRO A 73 -0.70 19.40 10.72
C PRO A 73 -1.33 19.78 9.37
N ILE A 74 -2.64 19.55 9.26
CA ILE A 74 -3.49 20.05 8.17
C ILE A 74 -4.78 20.63 8.73
N PHE A 75 -5.39 21.56 7.99
CA PHE A 75 -6.61 22.26 8.42
C PHE A 75 -7.75 22.18 7.39
N SER A 76 -7.50 21.52 6.27
CA SER A 76 -8.45 21.37 5.16
C SER A 76 -8.25 20.01 4.49
N ASN A 77 -9.32 19.47 3.91
CA ASN A 77 -9.31 18.28 3.04
C ASN A 77 -9.37 18.62 1.55
N GLU A 78 -9.18 19.88 1.17
CA GLU A 78 -9.33 20.31 -0.23
C GLU A 78 -8.21 19.80 -1.15
N LYS A 79 -7.07 19.39 -0.59
CA LYS A 79 -5.91 18.91 -1.33
C LYS A 79 -5.18 17.80 -0.58
N PHE A 80 -4.57 16.90 -1.33
CA PHE A 80 -3.60 15.94 -0.79
C PHE A 80 -2.20 16.57 -0.81
N LYS A 81 -1.95 17.45 0.16
CA LYS A 81 -0.69 18.17 0.26
C LYS A 81 -0.29 18.41 1.72
N ALA A 82 0.89 17.94 2.10
CA ALA A 82 1.47 18.17 3.42
C ALA A 82 2.99 18.01 3.38
N ASN A 83 3.71 18.89 4.04
CA ASN A 83 5.16 18.79 4.33
C ASN A 83 6.04 18.33 3.14
N GLY A 84 5.80 18.91 1.96
CA GLY A 84 6.58 18.62 0.76
C GLY A 84 6.05 17.46 -0.09
N LEU A 85 5.09 16.67 0.40
CA LEU A 85 4.38 15.68 -0.37
C LEU A 85 3.11 16.27 -0.96
N GLU A 86 2.88 16.04 -2.26
CA GLU A 86 1.71 16.54 -2.98
C GLU A 86 1.27 15.53 -4.03
N TYR A 87 -0.04 15.24 -4.06
CA TYR A 87 -0.67 14.45 -5.10
C TYR A 87 -1.61 15.33 -5.91
N GLU A 88 -1.51 15.26 -7.23
CA GLU A 88 -2.29 16.03 -8.18
C GLU A 88 -2.99 15.12 -9.19
N VAL A 89 -4.26 15.38 -9.43
CA VAL A 89 -5.04 14.75 -10.50
C VAL A 89 -4.93 15.63 -11.75
N ILE A 90 -4.12 15.20 -12.71
CA ILE A 90 -3.94 15.92 -13.98
C ILE A 90 -5.12 15.63 -14.91
N LYS A 91 -5.55 14.37 -14.96
CA LYS A 91 -6.72 13.93 -15.69
C LYS A 91 -7.35 12.74 -14.99
N PRO A 92 -8.59 12.85 -14.48
CA PRO A 92 -9.26 11.78 -13.74
C PRO A 92 -9.17 10.41 -14.44
N PHE A 93 -8.78 9.38 -13.67
CA PHE A 93 -8.60 7.99 -14.07
C PHE A 93 -7.57 7.75 -15.20
N LYS A 94 -6.85 8.77 -15.62
CA LYS A 94 -5.89 8.68 -16.75
C LYS A 94 -4.47 9.08 -16.36
N HIS A 95 -4.33 10.15 -15.59
CA HIS A 95 -3.02 10.70 -15.29
C HIS A 95 -3.04 11.43 -13.95
N VAL A 96 -2.21 10.96 -13.05
CA VAL A 96 -1.98 11.60 -11.74
C VAL A 96 -0.49 11.76 -11.52
N CYS A 97 -0.12 12.73 -10.69
CA CYS A 97 1.26 13.01 -10.32
C CYS A 97 1.40 13.01 -8.80
N MET A 98 2.50 12.45 -8.28
CA MET A 98 2.84 12.56 -6.87
C MET A 98 4.28 13.02 -6.73
N ASN A 99 4.45 14.14 -6.03
CA ASN A 99 5.74 14.80 -5.84
C ASN A 99 6.11 14.83 -4.37
N TYR A 100 7.39 14.66 -4.09
CA TYR A 100 7.94 14.89 -2.76
C TYR A 100 9.24 15.69 -2.81
N ASN A 101 9.32 16.76 -2.03
CA ASN A 101 10.55 17.49 -1.79
C ASN A 101 10.73 17.70 -0.28
N GLY A 102 11.69 16.98 0.31
CA GLY A 102 11.89 17.01 1.75
C GLY A 102 13.00 16.08 2.23
N PRO A 103 13.16 15.91 3.55
CA PRO A 103 14.16 15.00 4.11
C PRO A 103 13.69 13.55 4.06
N MET A 104 14.62 12.62 3.78
CA MET A 104 14.42 11.17 3.95
C MET A 104 15.59 10.55 4.72
N PHE A 105 15.34 9.42 5.37
CA PHE A 105 16.35 8.66 6.10
C PHE A 105 16.81 7.46 5.27
N ILE A 106 18.12 7.28 5.19
CA ILE A 106 18.73 6.11 4.56
C ILE A 106 18.87 5.00 5.60
N VAL A 107 18.37 3.82 5.26
CA VAL A 107 18.36 2.62 6.09
C VAL A 107 19.26 1.58 5.42
N ASP A 108 20.49 1.51 5.85
CA ASP A 108 21.52 0.55 5.40
C ASP A 108 21.29 -0.87 5.94
N ASP A 109 20.64 -0.96 7.10
CA ASP A 109 20.24 -2.20 7.75
C ASP A 109 18.73 -2.14 8.06
N PRO A 110 17.88 -2.85 7.30
CA PRO A 110 16.42 -2.83 7.47
C PRO A 110 15.96 -3.19 8.88
N ASP A 111 16.71 -4.00 9.63
CA ASP A 111 16.34 -4.39 11.00
C ASP A 111 16.28 -3.21 11.98
N LYS A 112 16.96 -2.11 11.68
CA LYS A 112 16.83 -0.85 12.45
C LYS A 112 15.41 -0.30 12.50
N LEU A 113 14.59 -0.60 11.47
CA LEU A 113 13.17 -0.18 11.41
C LEU A 113 12.27 -0.94 12.41
N ARG A 114 12.76 -2.00 13.06
CA ARG A 114 12.05 -2.66 14.16
C ARG A 114 11.99 -1.79 15.41
N GLU A 115 12.90 -0.82 15.54
CA GLU A 115 12.93 0.19 16.58
C GLU A 115 12.86 1.61 15.99
N PRO A 116 11.76 1.99 15.32
CA PRO A 116 11.70 3.19 14.50
C PRO A 116 11.96 4.47 15.30
N LYS A 117 11.50 4.55 16.55
CA LYS A 117 11.75 5.72 17.42
C LYS A 117 13.24 5.96 17.66
N ARG A 118 14.01 4.89 17.85
CA ARG A 118 15.46 4.97 18.04
C ARG A 118 16.12 5.34 16.75
N PHE A 119 15.79 4.63 15.66
CA PHE A 119 16.36 4.86 14.35
C PHE A 119 16.19 6.33 13.92
N PHE A 120 14.97 6.87 13.91
CA PHE A 120 14.72 8.25 13.45
C PHE A 120 15.33 9.32 14.36
N ARG A 121 15.52 9.04 15.66
CA ARG A 121 16.19 9.97 16.57
C ARG A 121 17.71 10.01 16.34
N ASP A 122 18.31 8.85 16.06
CA ASP A 122 19.78 8.67 16.06
C ASP A 122 20.37 8.76 14.64
N SER A 123 19.54 8.89 13.60
CA SER A 123 19.95 8.95 12.20
C SER A 123 19.86 10.37 11.63
N GLU A 124 20.76 10.67 10.71
CA GLU A 124 20.68 11.89 9.91
C GLU A 124 19.83 11.68 8.66
N SER A 125 19.07 12.71 8.28
CA SER A 125 18.30 12.71 7.04
C SER A 125 19.12 13.29 5.90
N VAL A 126 18.79 12.87 4.69
CA VAL A 126 19.30 13.44 3.44
C VAL A 126 18.17 14.13 2.68
N LYS A 127 18.51 15.08 1.82
CA LYS A 127 17.53 15.73 0.94
C LYS A 127 17.04 14.73 -0.10
N ALA A 128 15.73 14.72 -0.32
CA ALA A 128 15.09 13.98 -1.39
C ALA A 128 14.25 14.89 -2.28
N ASP A 129 14.19 14.55 -3.55
CA ASP A 129 13.35 15.17 -4.58
C ASP A 129 12.86 14.05 -5.49
N ILE A 130 11.55 13.80 -5.46
CA ILE A 130 10.94 12.62 -6.08
C ILE A 130 9.71 13.06 -6.85
N THR A 131 9.59 12.59 -8.08
CA THR A 131 8.40 12.75 -8.91
C THR A 131 7.97 11.41 -9.45
N PHE A 132 6.69 11.07 -9.28
CA PHE A 132 6.03 9.95 -9.94
C PHE A 132 4.88 10.47 -10.80
N GLU A 133 4.96 10.14 -12.09
CA GLU A 133 3.90 10.31 -13.07
C GLU A 133 3.26 8.95 -13.33
N LEU A 134 1.95 8.82 -13.03
CA LEU A 134 1.23 7.57 -13.14
C LEU A 134 0.15 7.70 -14.21
N TYR A 135 0.24 6.86 -15.21
CA TYR A 135 -0.72 6.76 -16.32
C TYR A 135 -1.55 5.49 -16.16
N GLY A 136 -2.86 5.64 -16.02
CA GLY A 136 -3.77 4.50 -15.92
C GLY A 136 -3.70 3.61 -17.16
N ASN A 137 -3.32 2.34 -17.00
CA ASN A 137 -3.22 1.37 -18.08
C ASN A 137 -4.20 0.19 -17.94
N SER A 138 -5.03 0.23 -16.92
CA SER A 138 -6.14 -0.70 -16.71
C SER A 138 -7.46 0.08 -16.51
N PRO A 139 -8.62 -0.57 -16.51
CA PRO A 139 -9.83 -0.01 -15.94
C PRO A 139 -9.60 0.42 -14.48
N VAL A 140 -10.45 1.27 -13.93
CA VAL A 140 -10.51 1.51 -12.49
C VAL A 140 -11.41 0.47 -11.84
N TYR A 141 -11.05 -0.02 -10.67
CA TYR A 141 -11.83 -1.02 -9.94
C TYR A 141 -12.18 -0.53 -8.54
N GLY A 142 -13.47 -0.57 -8.20
CA GLY A 142 -13.99 -0.18 -6.89
C GLY A 142 -14.89 1.05 -6.95
N GLY A 143 -14.99 1.75 -5.83
CA GLY A 143 -15.88 2.87 -5.58
C GLY A 143 -16.67 2.68 -4.29
N GLU A 144 -17.83 3.33 -4.18
CA GLU A 144 -18.82 3.08 -3.13
C GLU A 144 -19.81 2.01 -3.58
N PRO A 145 -20.26 1.09 -2.70
CA PRO A 145 -21.34 0.17 -3.02
C PRO A 145 -22.61 0.93 -3.44
N ILE A 146 -23.27 0.48 -4.52
CA ILE A 146 -24.53 1.08 -4.99
C ILE A 146 -25.65 0.92 -3.94
N ASP A 147 -25.67 -0.20 -3.24
CA ASP A 147 -26.59 -0.45 -2.13
C ASP A 147 -25.85 -0.23 -0.80
N GLU A 148 -26.36 0.71 0.01
CA GLU A 148 -25.81 1.00 1.35
C GLU A 148 -25.80 -0.20 2.30
N LYS A 149 -26.58 -1.25 2.02
CA LYS A 149 -26.58 -2.49 2.79
C LYS A 149 -25.42 -3.42 2.45
N LEU A 150 -24.77 -3.20 1.30
CA LEU A 150 -23.60 -3.98 0.90
C LEU A 150 -22.37 -3.50 1.66
N GLU A 151 -21.47 -4.43 1.92
CA GLU A 151 -20.18 -4.12 2.50
C GLU A 151 -19.29 -3.40 1.49
N THR A 152 -18.48 -2.49 1.99
CA THR A 152 -17.41 -1.87 1.21
C THR A 152 -16.27 -2.88 1.00
N MET A 153 -15.38 -2.60 0.06
CA MET A 153 -14.28 -3.52 -0.30
C MET A 153 -13.44 -3.97 0.91
N TYR A 154 -13.19 -3.08 1.86
CA TYR A 154 -12.38 -3.34 3.06
C TYR A 154 -13.21 -3.40 4.35
N GLY A 155 -14.53 -3.24 4.28
CA GLY A 155 -15.42 -3.07 5.41
C GLY A 155 -15.64 -1.60 5.79
N ARG A 156 -16.84 -1.29 6.29
CA ARG A 156 -17.28 0.09 6.60
C ARG A 156 -16.46 0.76 7.69
N ASP A 157 -15.85 0.01 8.58
CA ASP A 157 -14.92 0.49 9.61
C ASP A 157 -13.57 0.94 9.04
N PHE A 158 -13.32 0.65 7.76
CA PHE A 158 -12.06 0.94 7.10
C PHE A 158 -12.19 1.97 5.99
N SER A 159 -13.29 1.96 5.22
CA SER A 159 -13.60 2.96 4.20
C SER A 159 -15.06 2.87 3.78
N LEU A 160 -15.63 4.00 3.37
CA LEU A 160 -16.94 4.07 2.69
C LEU A 160 -16.76 3.80 1.20
N GLY A 161 -15.75 4.42 0.59
CA GLY A 161 -15.37 4.19 -0.78
C GLY A 161 -13.88 3.88 -0.91
N HIS A 162 -13.55 3.10 -1.91
CA HIS A 162 -12.18 2.74 -2.26
C HIS A 162 -12.13 2.31 -3.72
N PHE A 163 -11.18 2.85 -4.47
CA PHE A 163 -10.87 2.35 -5.80
C PHE A 163 -9.36 2.26 -6.01
N PHE A 164 -8.97 1.46 -6.98
CA PHE A 164 -7.59 1.32 -7.38
C PHE A 164 -7.44 1.11 -8.89
N GLN A 165 -6.20 1.25 -9.36
CA GLN A 165 -5.87 1.11 -10.77
C GLN A 165 -4.40 0.71 -10.94
N HIS A 166 -4.11 -0.23 -11.84
CA HIS A 166 -2.76 -0.49 -12.32
C HIS A 166 -2.31 0.63 -13.27
N THR A 167 -1.03 0.96 -13.24
CA THR A 167 -0.48 2.13 -13.95
C THR A 167 0.83 1.80 -14.65
N ILE A 168 1.12 2.55 -15.72
CA ILE A 168 2.49 2.80 -16.15
C ILE A 168 3.02 3.92 -15.27
N THR A 169 4.15 3.70 -14.62
CA THR A 169 4.76 4.69 -13.73
C THR A 169 6.10 5.13 -14.27
N ARG A 170 6.27 6.43 -14.42
CA ARG A 170 7.55 7.08 -14.72
C ARG A 170 7.93 7.95 -13.55
N GLY A 171 9.21 8.01 -13.22
CA GLY A 171 9.62 8.79 -12.08
C GLY A 171 11.08 9.20 -12.12
N GLU A 172 11.37 10.28 -11.46
CA GLU A 172 12.72 10.70 -11.11
C GLU A 172 12.86 10.65 -9.59
N VAL A 173 13.85 9.91 -9.11
CA VAL A 173 14.10 9.69 -7.68
C VAL A 173 15.49 10.16 -7.35
N ARG A 174 15.60 11.27 -6.62
CA ARG A 174 16.85 11.80 -6.08
C ARG A 174 16.79 11.72 -4.56
N ILE A 175 17.66 10.94 -3.95
CA ILE A 175 17.74 10.78 -2.49
C ILE A 175 19.21 10.84 -2.08
N GLY A 176 19.65 11.94 -1.48
CA GLY A 176 21.05 12.18 -1.18
C GLY A 176 21.91 12.14 -2.43
N LYS A 177 22.78 11.13 -2.52
CA LYS A 177 23.67 10.89 -3.69
C LYS A 177 23.07 9.94 -4.73
N VAL A 178 21.93 9.32 -4.41
CA VAL A 178 21.25 8.37 -5.31
C VAL A 178 20.41 9.16 -6.31
N HIS A 179 20.55 8.83 -7.60
CA HIS A 179 19.72 9.38 -8.66
C HIS A 179 19.30 8.23 -9.59
N LEU A 180 17.99 7.98 -9.65
CA LEU A 180 17.39 6.89 -10.41
C LEU A 180 16.26 7.44 -11.28
N ASN A 181 16.17 6.93 -12.51
CA ASN A 181 15.04 7.15 -13.40
C ASN A 181 14.20 5.87 -13.44
N LEU A 182 13.02 5.92 -12.87
CA LEU A 182 12.07 4.82 -12.89
C LEU A 182 11.27 4.83 -14.18
N ASN A 183 11.23 3.70 -14.86
CA ASN A 183 10.38 3.50 -16.01
C ASN A 183 9.81 2.07 -15.94
N GLY A 184 8.60 1.95 -15.44
CA GLY A 184 8.03 0.65 -15.18
C GLY A 184 6.54 0.70 -14.93
N TYR A 185 6.08 -0.15 -14.05
CA TYR A 185 4.67 -0.31 -13.73
C TYR A 185 4.43 -0.08 -12.25
N GLY A 186 3.22 0.31 -11.93
CA GLY A 186 2.82 0.61 -10.58
C GLY A 186 1.33 0.37 -10.35
N TRP A 187 0.91 0.89 -9.24
CA TRP A 187 -0.47 0.79 -8.79
C TRP A 187 -0.79 2.02 -7.95
N ARG A 188 -2.02 2.43 -7.97
CA ARG A 188 -2.53 3.52 -7.14
C ARG A 188 -3.87 3.19 -6.54
N ASP A 189 -4.16 3.73 -5.38
CA ASP A 189 -5.48 3.71 -4.79
C ASP A 189 -5.90 5.08 -4.25
N HIS A 190 -7.20 5.22 -4.05
CA HIS A 190 -7.83 6.29 -3.32
C HIS A 190 -8.94 5.71 -2.46
N SER A 191 -8.97 6.09 -1.19
CA SER A 191 -9.98 5.64 -0.23
C SER A 191 -10.41 6.75 0.70
N TRP A 192 -11.70 6.76 1.05
CA TRP A 192 -12.31 7.77 1.94
C TRP A 192 -13.30 7.14 2.91
N GLY A 193 -13.50 7.79 4.06
CA GLY A 193 -14.39 7.37 5.12
C GLY A 193 -13.70 7.17 6.46
N PRO A 194 -14.37 6.58 7.46
CA PRO A 194 -13.75 6.30 8.75
C PRO A 194 -12.64 5.27 8.63
N ARG A 195 -11.58 5.39 9.44
CA ARG A 195 -10.45 4.47 9.45
C ARG A 195 -10.09 4.05 10.88
N TYR A 196 -10.46 2.81 11.24
CA TYR A 196 -10.16 2.22 12.55
C TYR A 196 -9.02 1.21 12.44
N TRP A 197 -7.77 1.69 12.47
CA TRP A 197 -6.58 0.83 12.45
C TRP A 197 -6.54 -0.21 13.57
N THR A 198 -7.28 0.03 14.68
CA THR A 198 -7.38 -0.89 15.81
C THR A 198 -8.16 -2.15 15.50
N ASN A 199 -9.00 -2.15 14.47
CA ASN A 199 -9.84 -3.29 14.10
C ASN A 199 -9.10 -4.29 13.21
N ILE A 200 -7.95 -3.90 12.65
CA ILE A 200 -7.12 -4.80 11.84
C ILE A 200 -6.33 -5.72 12.75
N PHE A 201 -6.58 -7.00 12.63
CA PHE A 201 -5.86 -8.05 13.35
C PHE A 201 -4.74 -8.66 12.50
N CYS A 202 -5.07 -9.02 11.25
CA CYS A 202 -4.13 -9.47 10.23
C CYS A 202 -4.61 -8.95 8.87
N TYR A 203 -3.69 -8.34 8.13
CA TYR A 203 -3.94 -7.76 6.81
C TYR A 203 -2.79 -8.17 5.89
N ARG A 204 -3.11 -8.65 4.72
CA ARG A 204 -2.15 -8.97 3.66
C ARG A 204 -2.65 -8.39 2.35
N LEU A 205 -1.93 -7.42 1.84
CA LEU A 205 -2.15 -6.84 0.52
C LEU A 205 -0.98 -7.20 -0.38
N LEU A 206 -1.29 -7.86 -1.49
CA LEU A 206 -0.32 -8.31 -2.47
C LEU A 206 -0.65 -7.65 -3.81
N ILE A 207 0.31 -6.94 -4.38
CA ILE A 207 0.14 -6.21 -5.65
C ILE A 207 1.34 -6.51 -6.52
N ALA A 208 1.11 -6.81 -7.80
CA ALA A 208 2.18 -6.93 -8.78
C ALA A 208 1.74 -6.61 -10.20
N ASN A 209 2.72 -6.26 -11.03
CA ASN A 209 2.57 -6.08 -12.46
C ASN A 209 3.55 -7.00 -13.20
N PHE A 210 3.06 -7.60 -14.29
CA PHE A 210 3.80 -8.45 -15.25
C PHE A 210 3.76 -7.78 -16.62
N GLY A 211 4.20 -6.53 -16.70
CA GLY A 211 4.03 -5.68 -17.87
C GLY A 211 2.72 -4.90 -17.89
N ALA A 212 2.31 -4.43 -19.06
CA ALA A 212 1.19 -3.50 -19.22
C ALA A 212 -0.19 -4.16 -19.07
N HIS A 213 -0.30 -5.47 -19.34
CA HIS A 213 -1.59 -6.12 -19.55
C HIS A 213 -1.92 -7.19 -18.51
N ARG A 214 -1.00 -7.44 -17.59
CA ARG A 214 -1.12 -8.51 -16.59
C ARG A 214 -0.67 -8.03 -15.22
N GLY A 215 -1.42 -8.39 -14.20
CA GLY A 215 -1.12 -8.04 -12.82
C GLY A 215 -2.13 -8.62 -11.84
N PHE A 216 -2.00 -8.25 -10.59
CA PHE A 216 -3.00 -8.59 -9.58
C PHE A 216 -3.00 -7.58 -8.43
N THR A 217 -4.13 -7.50 -7.77
CA THR A 217 -4.32 -6.88 -6.45
C THR A 217 -5.14 -7.83 -5.62
N LEU A 218 -4.55 -8.38 -4.55
CA LEU A 218 -5.16 -9.41 -3.71
C LEU A 218 -5.09 -8.99 -2.25
N LEU A 219 -6.22 -9.10 -1.56
CA LEU A 219 -6.36 -8.74 -0.16
C LEU A 219 -6.91 -9.91 0.65
N LYS A 220 -6.27 -10.20 1.79
CA LYS A 220 -6.81 -11.05 2.85
C LYS A 220 -6.76 -10.26 4.16
N LEU A 221 -7.93 -10.07 4.76
CA LEU A 221 -8.10 -9.37 6.02
C LEU A 221 -8.70 -10.33 7.05
N MET A 222 -8.16 -10.36 8.26
CA MET A 222 -8.74 -11.05 9.40
C MET A 222 -8.98 -10.06 10.53
N GLN A 223 -10.18 -10.04 11.07
CA GLN A 223 -10.58 -9.28 12.24
C GLN A 223 -10.28 -10.05 13.54
N GLU A 224 -10.33 -9.37 14.68
CA GLU A 224 -10.05 -9.98 15.98
C GLU A 224 -11.06 -11.07 16.37
N ASN A 225 -12.30 -10.99 15.87
CA ASN A 225 -13.33 -12.00 16.05
C ASN A 225 -13.11 -13.28 15.21
N GLY A 226 -12.06 -13.31 14.38
CA GLY A 226 -11.74 -14.42 13.48
C GLY A 226 -12.44 -14.36 12.11
N GLU A 227 -13.24 -13.34 11.85
CA GLU A 227 -13.85 -13.14 10.53
C GLU A 227 -12.74 -12.87 9.50
N ILE A 228 -12.77 -13.63 8.40
CA ILE A 228 -11.82 -13.49 7.28
C ILE A 228 -12.59 -12.95 6.08
N ARG A 229 -12.01 -11.91 5.47
CA ARG A 229 -12.45 -11.35 4.20
C ARG A 229 -11.35 -11.46 3.17
N THR A 230 -11.71 -11.90 1.98
CA THR A 230 -10.83 -11.91 0.82
C THR A 230 -11.46 -11.06 -0.29
N SER A 231 -10.64 -10.28 -0.94
CA SER A 231 -11.05 -9.43 -2.05
C SER A 231 -9.90 -9.26 -3.03
N GLY A 232 -10.20 -8.90 -4.25
CA GLY A 232 -9.17 -8.56 -5.22
C GLY A 232 -9.52 -8.98 -6.64
N VAL A 233 -8.54 -8.80 -7.50
CA VAL A 233 -8.66 -9.02 -8.94
C VAL A 233 -7.37 -9.58 -9.52
N LEU A 234 -7.50 -10.33 -10.60
CA LEU A 234 -6.46 -10.55 -11.58
C LEU A 234 -6.66 -9.59 -12.75
N LEU A 235 -5.61 -8.91 -13.17
CA LEU A 235 -5.57 -8.15 -14.42
C LEU A 235 -5.05 -9.06 -15.52
N VAL A 236 -5.87 -9.31 -16.54
CA VAL A 236 -5.53 -10.15 -17.70
C VAL A 236 -6.04 -9.45 -18.94
N ASP A 237 -5.17 -9.20 -19.89
CA ASP A 237 -5.48 -8.52 -21.15
C ASP A 237 -6.23 -7.20 -20.95
N ASN A 238 -5.80 -6.40 -19.98
CA ASN A 238 -6.41 -5.13 -19.55
C ASN A 238 -7.85 -5.24 -19.02
N GLN A 239 -8.29 -6.42 -18.59
CA GLN A 239 -9.57 -6.63 -17.95
C GLN A 239 -9.37 -7.17 -16.52
N TYR A 240 -10.20 -6.75 -15.59
CA TYR A 240 -10.19 -7.28 -14.26
C TYR A 240 -11.11 -8.49 -14.12
N GLU A 241 -10.56 -9.55 -13.60
CA GLU A 241 -11.29 -10.73 -13.15
C GLU A 241 -11.36 -10.73 -11.63
N ALA A 242 -12.55 -10.52 -11.08
CA ALA A 242 -12.74 -10.56 -9.63
C ALA A 242 -12.48 -11.96 -9.08
N ILE A 243 -11.78 -12.05 -7.96
CA ILE A 243 -11.52 -13.34 -7.31
C ILE A 243 -12.78 -13.91 -6.68
N LYS A 244 -12.86 -15.25 -6.66
CA LYS A 244 -13.86 -16.04 -5.95
C LYS A 244 -13.28 -16.74 -4.73
N ASP A 245 -11.96 -17.02 -4.77
CA ASP A 245 -11.26 -17.71 -3.71
C ASP A 245 -9.80 -17.30 -3.66
N LEU A 246 -9.22 -17.27 -2.46
CA LEU A 246 -7.85 -16.84 -2.21
C LEU A 246 -7.26 -17.58 -1.02
N GLU A 247 -6.19 -18.31 -1.28
CA GLU A 247 -5.36 -18.91 -0.23
C GLU A 247 -3.93 -18.34 -0.33
N ILE A 248 -3.38 -17.95 0.82
CA ILE A 248 -2.02 -17.39 0.91
C ILE A 248 -1.25 -18.23 1.91
N THR A 249 -0.15 -18.84 1.46
CA THR A 249 0.82 -19.54 2.29
C THR A 249 2.12 -18.79 2.31
N THR A 250 2.70 -18.60 3.51
CA THR A 250 3.92 -17.81 3.69
C THR A 250 5.02 -18.66 4.32
N ASN A 251 6.21 -18.64 3.72
CA ASN A 251 7.44 -19.13 4.33
C ASN A 251 8.13 -17.98 5.05
N TRP A 252 8.42 -18.19 6.32
CA TRP A 252 8.91 -17.17 7.25
C TRP A 252 10.38 -17.39 7.59
N ASN A 253 11.11 -16.29 7.84
CA ASN A 253 12.41 -16.36 8.49
C ASN A 253 12.25 -16.52 10.03
N LYS A 254 13.37 -16.57 10.74
CA LYS A 254 13.40 -16.71 12.22
C LYS A 254 12.84 -15.48 12.97
N GLU A 255 12.80 -14.31 12.33
CA GLU A 255 12.19 -13.07 12.83
C GLU A 255 10.70 -12.95 12.45
N PHE A 256 10.12 -14.01 11.85
CA PHE A 256 8.75 -14.05 11.33
C PHE A 256 8.48 -13.07 10.19
N ASP A 257 9.48 -12.72 9.39
CA ASP A 257 9.26 -11.95 8.17
C ASP A 257 8.97 -12.88 6.99
N PRO A 258 8.13 -12.47 6.04
CA PRO A 258 7.88 -13.25 4.85
C PRO A 258 9.12 -13.31 3.97
N LEU A 259 9.51 -14.53 3.55
CA LEU A 259 10.58 -14.77 2.57
C LEU A 259 10.02 -15.19 1.21
N GLN A 260 9.07 -16.11 1.25
CA GLN A 260 8.38 -16.62 0.07
C GLN A 260 6.89 -16.65 0.33
N ILE A 261 6.12 -16.35 -0.69
CA ILE A 261 4.67 -16.27 -0.64
C ILE A 261 4.13 -17.13 -1.78
N ILE A 262 3.25 -18.06 -1.47
CA ILE A 262 2.55 -18.87 -2.46
C ILE A 262 1.08 -18.47 -2.36
N VAL A 263 0.48 -18.15 -3.49
CA VAL A 263 -0.91 -17.75 -3.57
C VAL A 263 -1.63 -18.67 -4.54
N GLU A 264 -2.67 -19.32 -4.07
CA GLU A 264 -3.66 -20.01 -4.90
C GLU A 264 -4.87 -19.08 -5.03
N VAL A 265 -5.22 -18.75 -6.25
CA VAL A 265 -6.31 -17.81 -6.52
C VAL A 265 -7.22 -18.35 -7.60
N ARG A 266 -8.53 -18.20 -7.42
CA ARG A 266 -9.55 -18.61 -8.39
C ARG A 266 -10.46 -17.43 -8.73
N THR A 267 -10.69 -17.25 -10.03
CA THR A 267 -11.71 -16.35 -10.59
C THR A 267 -12.87 -17.17 -11.20
N GLU A 268 -13.73 -16.54 -11.94
CA GLU A 268 -14.72 -17.25 -12.77
C GLU A 268 -14.08 -17.97 -13.97
N PHE A 269 -12.95 -17.43 -14.44
CA PHE A 269 -12.37 -17.80 -15.72
C PHE A 269 -11.12 -18.68 -15.59
N ARG A 270 -10.46 -18.67 -14.41
CA ARG A 270 -9.18 -19.37 -14.22
C ARG A 270 -8.87 -19.70 -12.78
N GLU A 271 -7.98 -20.66 -12.61
CA GLU A 271 -7.20 -20.90 -11.41
C GLU A 271 -5.75 -20.51 -11.70
N ALA A 272 -5.09 -19.87 -10.75
CA ALA A 272 -3.71 -19.45 -10.89
C ALA A 272 -2.92 -19.65 -9.59
N GLN A 273 -1.67 -20.10 -9.75
CA GLN A 273 -0.68 -20.10 -8.67
C GLN A 273 0.31 -18.97 -8.90
N LEU A 274 0.45 -18.10 -7.91
CA LEU A 274 1.41 -16.99 -7.92
C LEU A 274 2.49 -17.28 -6.88
N LYS A 275 3.76 -17.06 -7.22
CA LYS A 275 4.89 -17.28 -6.32
C LYS A 275 5.66 -15.99 -6.14
N GLY A 276 5.73 -15.50 -4.90
CA GLY A 276 6.46 -14.30 -4.52
C GLY A 276 7.76 -14.65 -3.79
N ARG A 277 8.83 -13.94 -4.13
CA ARG A 277 10.09 -13.94 -3.41
C ARG A 277 10.37 -12.52 -2.94
N VAL A 278 10.38 -12.30 -1.63
CA VAL A 278 10.68 -11.00 -1.04
C VAL A 278 12.17 -10.70 -1.24
N LEU A 279 12.46 -9.58 -1.91
CA LEU A 279 13.81 -9.14 -2.23
C LEU A 279 14.39 -8.26 -1.13
N THR A 280 13.62 -7.29 -0.68
CA THR A 280 13.97 -6.35 0.39
C THR A 280 12.73 -6.05 1.19
N LEU A 281 12.83 -6.05 2.51
CA LEU A 281 11.71 -5.83 3.43
C LEU A 281 11.96 -4.64 4.34
N ALA A 282 10.94 -3.80 4.54
CA ALA A 282 10.90 -2.78 5.58
C ALA A 282 10.10 -3.30 6.80
N PRO A 283 10.77 -3.79 7.87
CA PRO A 283 10.09 -4.44 9.01
C PRO A 283 9.73 -3.42 10.11
N LEU A 284 8.79 -2.54 9.83
CA LEU A 284 8.36 -1.52 10.80
C LEU A 284 7.60 -2.11 11.99
N ARG A 285 7.71 -1.45 13.13
CA ARG A 285 6.94 -1.72 14.34
C ARG A 285 6.14 -0.48 14.72
N ASN A 286 4.85 -0.67 14.92
CA ASN A 286 3.96 0.37 15.44
C ASN A 286 3.50 -0.01 16.86
N ARG A 287 3.55 0.97 17.77
CA ARG A 287 3.04 0.84 19.15
C ARG A 287 1.97 1.88 19.38
N ARG A 288 0.75 1.45 19.62
CA ARG A 288 -0.38 2.32 19.95
C ARG A 288 -0.84 2.08 21.38
N LYS A 289 -0.96 3.15 22.16
CA LYS A 289 -1.51 3.07 23.51
C LYS A 289 -3.03 2.92 23.43
N VAL A 290 -3.57 1.90 24.11
CA VAL A 290 -5.02 1.66 24.23
C VAL A 290 -5.30 1.40 25.71
N GLY A 291 -5.92 2.37 26.38
CA GLY A 291 -6.05 2.36 27.83
C GLY A 291 -4.67 2.36 28.50
N GLU A 292 -4.43 1.42 29.42
CA GLU A 292 -3.13 1.24 30.10
C GLU A 292 -2.17 0.31 29.34
N SER A 293 -2.63 -0.35 28.30
CA SER A 293 -1.86 -1.31 27.52
C SER A 293 -1.35 -0.74 26.20
N TYR A 294 -0.44 -1.48 25.54
CA TYR A 294 0.03 -1.16 24.20
C TYR A 294 -0.38 -2.27 23.21
N LEU A 295 -1.04 -1.88 22.14
CA LEU A 295 -1.12 -2.71 20.95
C LEU A 295 0.18 -2.57 20.16
N ILE A 296 0.78 -3.70 19.84
CA ILE A 296 1.98 -3.75 19.01
C ILE A 296 1.58 -4.43 17.72
N SER A 297 1.81 -3.73 16.60
CA SER A 297 1.64 -4.27 15.26
C SER A 297 2.97 -4.18 14.52
N ARG A 298 3.22 -5.14 13.66
CA ARG A 298 4.23 -5.00 12.64
C ARG A 298 3.59 -4.57 11.33
N ILE A 299 4.34 -3.82 10.57
CA ILE A 299 4.05 -3.47 9.18
C ILE A 299 5.28 -3.93 8.40
N ALA A 300 5.14 -5.05 7.71
CA ALA A 300 6.22 -5.63 6.92
C ALA A 300 5.88 -5.43 5.45
N GLU A 301 6.55 -4.47 4.84
CA GLU A 301 6.37 -4.13 3.44
C GLU A 301 7.58 -4.58 2.65
N GLY A 302 7.36 -5.44 1.67
CA GLY A 302 8.42 -6.07 0.91
C GLY A 302 8.34 -5.81 -0.59
N LEU A 303 9.43 -5.27 -1.16
CA LEU A 303 9.65 -5.37 -2.59
C LEU A 303 9.73 -6.85 -2.95
N THR A 304 8.83 -7.31 -3.80
CA THR A 304 8.64 -8.74 -4.08
C THR A 304 8.69 -9.00 -5.58
N GLU A 305 9.56 -9.92 -5.97
CA GLU A 305 9.55 -10.53 -7.30
C GLU A 305 8.49 -11.63 -7.31
N TRP A 306 7.60 -11.56 -8.30
CA TRP A 306 6.52 -12.51 -8.48
C TRP A 306 6.70 -13.35 -9.74
N THR A 307 6.20 -14.56 -9.72
CA THR A 307 6.15 -15.45 -10.89
C THR A 307 4.71 -15.94 -11.07
N TRP A 308 4.19 -15.82 -12.28
CA TRP A 308 2.90 -16.29 -12.71
C TRP A 308 3.03 -16.97 -14.08
N GLU A 309 2.79 -18.29 -14.13
CA GLU A 309 2.95 -19.12 -15.36
C GLU A 309 4.32 -18.93 -16.06
N GLY A 310 5.38 -18.80 -15.28
CA GLY A 310 6.73 -18.61 -15.78
C GLY A 310 7.12 -17.16 -16.10
N GLU A 311 6.17 -16.24 -16.18
CA GLU A 311 6.45 -14.82 -16.33
C GLU A 311 6.89 -14.21 -15.00
N LYS A 312 7.82 -13.26 -15.08
CA LYS A 312 8.28 -12.51 -13.92
C LYS A 312 7.63 -11.15 -13.85
N GLY A 313 7.16 -10.79 -12.67
CA GLY A 313 6.61 -9.50 -12.32
C GLY A 313 7.26 -8.93 -11.06
N ILE A 314 6.93 -7.69 -10.74
CA ILE A 314 7.41 -7.01 -9.54
C ILE A 314 6.28 -6.23 -8.88
N GLY A 315 6.37 -6.10 -7.58
CA GLY A 315 5.39 -5.34 -6.81
C GLY A 315 5.68 -5.36 -5.33
N ILE A 316 4.65 -5.21 -4.53
CA ILE A 316 4.76 -5.15 -3.08
C ILE A 316 3.96 -6.27 -2.41
N SER A 317 4.49 -6.79 -1.31
CA SER A 317 3.77 -7.59 -0.34
C SER A 317 3.71 -6.83 0.98
N GLU A 318 2.52 -6.44 1.40
CA GLU A 318 2.29 -5.72 2.64
C GLU A 318 1.60 -6.64 3.66
N TYR A 319 2.22 -6.79 4.83
CA TYR A 319 1.72 -7.57 5.96
C TYR A 319 1.57 -6.65 7.16
N ILE A 320 0.35 -6.30 7.53
CA ILE A 320 0.05 -5.56 8.76
C ILE A 320 -0.59 -6.54 9.75
N GLU A 321 0.09 -6.83 10.85
CA GLU A 321 -0.34 -7.86 11.78
C GLU A 321 -0.09 -7.44 13.22
N ARG A 322 -1.04 -7.74 14.11
CA ARG A 322 -0.79 -7.63 15.55
C ARG A 322 0.26 -8.65 15.99
N LEU A 323 1.01 -8.29 17.00
CA LEU A 323 1.94 -9.20 17.65
C LEU A 323 1.35 -9.70 18.98
N LYS A 324 1.24 -11.02 19.12
CA LYS A 324 0.95 -11.71 20.39
C LYS A 324 2.17 -12.51 20.81
N ASN A 325 2.70 -12.23 22.01
CA ASN A 325 3.92 -12.89 22.51
C ASN A 325 5.10 -12.83 21.54
N GLY A 326 5.27 -11.70 20.87
CA GLY A 326 6.35 -11.47 19.90
C GLY A 326 6.13 -12.08 18.50
N LYS A 327 5.06 -12.87 18.30
CA LYS A 327 4.73 -13.51 17.02
C LYS A 327 3.58 -12.79 16.32
N PRO A 328 3.59 -12.69 14.98
CA PRO A 328 2.45 -12.18 14.24
C PRO A 328 1.27 -13.14 14.36
N VAL A 329 0.07 -12.58 14.44
CA VAL A 329 -1.16 -13.36 14.64
C VAL A 329 -1.56 -14.20 13.42
N GLY A 330 -1.10 -13.83 12.23
CA GLY A 330 -1.27 -14.61 11.00
C GLY A 330 -0.26 -15.75 10.82
N TYR A 331 0.71 -15.92 11.76
CA TYR A 331 1.65 -17.03 11.72
C TYR A 331 0.97 -18.32 12.21
N PRO A 332 1.21 -19.50 11.59
CA PRO A 332 2.15 -19.76 10.48
C PRO A 332 1.55 -19.58 9.08
N ASN A 333 0.28 -19.23 8.93
CA ASN A 333 -0.46 -19.19 7.65
C ASN A 333 -0.33 -17.87 6.92
#